data_d6aa5aa7aa98b13a8f6edfcbaa28b256
#
_entry.id   d6aa5aa7aa98b13a8f6edfcbaa28b256
#
_cell.length_a   1.000
_cell.length_b   1.000
_cell.length_c   1.000
_cell.angle_alpha   90.00
_cell.angle_beta   90.00
_cell.angle_gamma   90.00
#
_symmetry.space_group_name_H-M   'P 1'
#
loop_
_entity.id
_entity.type
_entity.pdbx_description
1 polymer ?
#
loop_
_entity_poly.entity_id
_entity_poly.type
_entity_poly.pdbx_seq_one_letter_code
_entity_poly.pdbx_strand_id
1 'polypeptide(L)'
;MRKIIYALLVMLAGITLVSCQNDDTDFSDIIAQYQVEPASIELDFSALDEAPDVPVTDEDDPAYNDYVENTQWDKVININFGGETPVVTGTVSGVTVQSDGDHITVVNMSGPVKFVVSGQTANGSLKFYGDKRFQILLNGANITNPHGAAINNQGSKTLYLVMADGTKNQLKDGADYDMVDEEDQKAALFSEGQIVFSGKGRLDVFAEGRGAIRSDDYIRIRPGVNLYIESHALDGLRANDGITIDGGVINVLTDGEGAKGVRSGGVMTVDGGRLISISIGDTRESTTDEGLADTTACAALYCDTLVTVNAGTLKFKATGDGGKGLNAKHNVVMTGGSFQAVATGTSKLKKAKGVKIDGDFSISGGYFYTYSRLSDPLEVSGTLQVASGYKTYDKGIRVITISY
;
A
#
# COMPACT_ATOMS: atom_id res chain seq x y z
N MET A 1 -17.65 30.25 -5.71
CA MET A 1 -19.02 30.26 -5.16
C MET A 1 -19.94 31.28 -5.82
N ARG A 2 -19.66 32.61 -5.82
CA ARG A 2 -20.59 33.59 -6.42
C ARG A 2 -20.88 33.42 -7.93
N LYS A 3 -19.93 32.98 -8.77
CA LYS A 3 -20.13 32.83 -10.22
C LYS A 3 -20.94 31.57 -10.61
N ILE A 4 -20.87 30.50 -9.81
CA ILE A 4 -21.64 29.27 -10.03
C ILE A 4 -23.11 29.49 -9.65
N ILE A 5 -23.37 30.26 -8.59
CA ILE A 5 -24.71 30.65 -8.18
C ILE A 5 -25.37 31.50 -9.27
N TYR A 6 -24.62 32.38 -9.94
CA TYR A 6 -25.17 33.20 -11.04
C TYR A 6 -25.49 32.38 -12.30
N ALA A 7 -24.70 31.37 -12.63
CA ALA A 7 -24.99 30.47 -13.76
C ALA A 7 -26.24 29.61 -13.49
N LEU A 8 -26.41 29.12 -12.26
CA LEU A 8 -27.61 28.40 -11.85
C LEU A 8 -28.83 29.29 -11.78
N LEU A 9 -28.71 30.55 -11.31
CA LEU A 9 -29.81 31.51 -11.24
C LEU A 9 -30.25 31.99 -12.63
N VAL A 10 -29.34 32.15 -13.59
CA VAL A 10 -29.70 32.55 -14.96
C VAL A 10 -30.40 31.41 -15.71
N MET A 11 -30.09 30.15 -15.45
CA MET A 11 -30.84 29.00 -15.99
C MET A 11 -32.22 28.85 -15.30
N LEU A 12 -32.35 29.11 -14.00
CA LEU A 12 -33.64 29.10 -13.33
C LEU A 12 -34.57 30.27 -13.78
N ALA A 13 -34.01 31.44 -14.12
CA ALA A 13 -34.81 32.59 -14.57
C ALA A 13 -35.40 32.40 -16.00
N GLY A 14 -34.86 31.45 -16.78
CA GLY A 14 -35.44 31.12 -18.10
C GLY A 14 -36.61 30.13 -18.08
N ILE A 15 -36.85 29.50 -16.93
CA ILE A 15 -37.88 28.44 -16.78
C ILE A 15 -39.19 28.97 -16.07
N THR A 16 -39.23 30.21 -15.59
CA THR A 16 -40.30 30.69 -14.72
C THR A 16 -41.53 31.25 -15.40
N LEU A 17 -41.84 30.92 -16.63
CA LEU A 17 -43.07 31.39 -17.28
C LEU A 17 -43.90 30.28 -17.94
N VAL A 18 -44.00 29.10 -17.30
CA VAL A 18 -45.09 28.17 -17.67
C VAL A 18 -45.65 27.52 -16.40
N SER A 19 -46.86 28.00 -16.04
CA SER A 19 -47.96 27.29 -15.36
C SER A 19 -47.67 26.53 -14.05
N CYS A 20 -48.35 27.00 -13.00
CA CYS A 20 -48.69 26.17 -11.84
C CYS A 20 -49.47 24.92 -12.26
N GLN A 21 -48.81 23.80 -12.41
CA GLN A 21 -49.33 22.45 -12.23
C GLN A 21 -48.29 21.66 -11.47
N ASN A 22 -48.77 20.89 -10.48
CA ASN A 22 -47.98 19.98 -9.66
C ASN A 22 -47.26 18.97 -10.56
N ASP A 23 -46.08 19.30 -11.02
CA ASP A 23 -45.10 18.33 -11.53
C ASP A 23 -43.97 18.31 -10.51
N ASP A 24 -43.86 17.18 -9.79
CA ASP A 24 -42.66 16.77 -9.10
C ASP A 24 -41.56 16.63 -10.17
N THR A 25 -40.93 17.75 -10.50
CA THR A 25 -39.78 17.75 -11.39
C THR A 25 -38.69 16.97 -10.68
N ASP A 26 -38.52 15.71 -11.06
CA ASP A 26 -37.47 14.87 -10.56
C ASP A 26 -36.14 15.46 -11.02
N PHE A 27 -35.47 16.18 -10.09
CA PHE A 27 -34.14 16.74 -10.34
C PHE A 27 -33.07 15.67 -10.56
N SER A 28 -33.41 14.38 -10.41
CA SER A 28 -32.46 13.26 -10.65
C SER A 28 -31.98 13.23 -12.09
N ASP A 29 -32.81 13.56 -13.08
CA ASP A 29 -32.43 13.61 -14.50
C ASP A 29 -31.51 14.78 -14.81
N ILE A 30 -31.72 15.92 -14.14
CA ILE A 30 -30.84 17.09 -14.27
C ILE A 30 -29.50 16.81 -13.62
N ILE A 31 -29.48 16.14 -12.48
CA ILE A 31 -28.26 15.70 -11.79
C ILE A 31 -27.52 14.63 -12.61
N ALA A 32 -28.23 13.70 -13.26
CA ALA A 32 -27.66 12.68 -14.12
C ALA A 32 -26.96 13.31 -15.36
N GLN A 33 -27.47 14.39 -15.89
CA GLN A 33 -26.88 15.09 -17.04
C GLN A 33 -25.53 15.77 -16.74
N TYR A 34 -25.19 15.96 -15.46
CA TYR A 34 -23.93 16.52 -14.98
C TYR A 34 -23.07 15.49 -14.25
N GLN A 35 -23.29 14.18 -14.45
CA GLN A 35 -22.42 13.16 -13.89
C GLN A 35 -21.04 13.22 -14.56
N VAL A 36 -20.07 13.71 -13.81
CA VAL A 36 -18.66 13.60 -14.21
C VAL A 36 -18.23 12.16 -13.92
N GLU A 37 -17.84 11.44 -14.96
CA GLU A 37 -17.26 10.09 -14.77
C GLU A 37 -15.90 10.21 -14.08
N PRO A 38 -15.60 9.30 -13.12
CA PRO A 38 -14.30 9.28 -12.49
C PRO A 38 -13.22 8.85 -13.48
N ALA A 39 -11.97 9.25 -13.20
CA ALA A 39 -10.84 8.65 -13.87
C ALA A 39 -10.83 7.13 -13.65
N SER A 40 -10.61 6.34 -14.70
CA SER A 40 -10.45 4.90 -14.56
C SER A 40 -9.15 4.61 -13.82
N ILE A 41 -9.24 3.84 -12.73
CA ILE A 41 -8.09 3.32 -11.98
C ILE A 41 -8.21 1.81 -11.96
N GLU A 42 -7.24 1.17 -12.59
CA GLU A 42 -7.10 -0.28 -12.70
C GLU A 42 -5.65 -0.66 -12.36
N LEU A 43 -5.44 -1.90 -11.94
CA LEU A 43 -4.10 -2.43 -11.70
C LEU A 43 -3.32 -2.43 -13.01
N ASP A 44 -2.04 -2.08 -12.94
CA ASP A 44 -1.17 -1.98 -14.11
C ASP A 44 0.16 -2.67 -13.83
N PHE A 45 0.41 -3.74 -14.55
CA PHE A 45 1.60 -4.59 -14.41
C PHE A 45 2.67 -4.30 -15.47
N SER A 46 2.48 -3.29 -16.30
CA SER A 46 3.48 -2.91 -17.31
C SER A 46 4.78 -2.47 -16.61
N ALA A 47 5.90 -2.82 -17.21
CA ALA A 47 7.20 -2.39 -16.72
C ALA A 47 7.33 -0.86 -16.78
N LEU A 48 8.09 -0.31 -15.84
CA LEU A 48 8.51 1.08 -15.87
C LEU A 48 9.93 1.19 -16.45
N ASP A 49 10.16 2.24 -17.20
CA ASP A 49 11.51 2.67 -17.58
C ASP A 49 12.03 3.59 -16.46
N GLU A 50 12.72 2.99 -15.51
CA GLU A 50 13.26 3.69 -14.35
C GLU A 50 14.75 3.95 -14.52
N ALA A 51 15.24 5.04 -13.93
CA ALA A 51 16.67 5.26 -13.81
C ALA A 51 17.33 4.08 -13.05
N PRO A 52 18.58 3.75 -13.36
CA PRO A 52 19.30 2.73 -12.58
C PRO A 52 19.30 3.08 -11.10
N ASP A 53 19.02 2.08 -10.28
CA ASP A 53 19.12 2.19 -8.83
C ASP A 53 20.61 2.26 -8.44
N VAL A 54 21.04 3.42 -7.94
CA VAL A 54 22.42 3.67 -7.57
C VAL A 54 22.54 3.64 -6.05
N PRO A 55 23.26 2.68 -5.47
CA PRO A 55 23.46 2.60 -4.03
C PRO A 55 24.14 3.85 -3.48
N VAL A 56 23.65 4.31 -2.33
CA VAL A 56 24.36 5.27 -1.51
C VAL A 56 25.65 4.61 -0.99
N THR A 57 26.78 5.26 -1.21
CA THR A 57 28.10 4.71 -0.83
C THR A 57 28.72 5.39 0.38
N ASP A 58 28.12 6.48 0.84
CA ASP A 58 28.54 7.18 2.07
C ASP A 58 28.00 6.42 3.29
N GLU A 59 28.90 5.91 4.13
CA GLU A 59 28.57 5.14 5.33
C GLU A 59 27.87 5.99 6.40
N ASP A 60 28.01 7.30 6.34
CA ASP A 60 27.35 8.24 7.25
C ASP A 60 25.93 8.62 6.78
N ASP A 61 25.54 8.25 5.56
CA ASP A 61 24.18 8.46 5.07
C ASP A 61 23.20 7.52 5.78
N PRO A 62 22.09 8.02 6.34
CA PRO A 62 21.09 7.20 7.00
C PRO A 62 20.54 6.06 6.15
N ALA A 63 20.50 6.23 4.82
CA ALA A 63 20.03 5.22 3.88
C ALA A 63 21.09 4.17 3.50
N TYR A 64 22.35 4.31 3.92
CA TYR A 64 23.44 3.39 3.57
C TYR A 64 23.07 1.92 3.81
N ASN A 65 22.47 1.66 4.96
CA ASN A 65 22.07 0.31 5.36
C ASN A 65 20.79 -0.21 4.65
N ASP A 66 20.14 0.59 3.82
CA ASP A 66 19.00 0.15 3.02
C ASP A 66 19.41 -0.43 1.66
N TYR A 67 20.70 -0.40 1.38
CA TYR A 67 21.26 -0.96 0.15
C TYR A 67 21.90 -2.33 0.41
N VAL A 68 21.26 -3.37 -0.13
CA VAL A 68 21.74 -4.77 -0.01
C VAL A 68 23.16 -4.93 -0.56
N GLU A 69 23.55 -4.08 -1.52
CA GLU A 69 24.88 -4.03 -2.14
C GLU A 69 25.97 -3.57 -1.17
N ASN A 70 25.63 -2.83 -0.12
CA ASN A 70 26.57 -2.34 0.90
C ASN A 70 26.91 -3.41 1.96
N THR A 71 26.42 -4.63 1.77
CA THR A 71 26.73 -5.76 2.65
C THR A 71 27.37 -6.89 1.84
N GLN A 72 28.47 -7.47 2.36
CA GLN A 72 29.08 -8.65 1.78
C GLN A 72 28.29 -9.90 2.16
N TRP A 73 27.86 -10.66 1.16
CA TRP A 73 27.03 -11.87 1.30
C TRP A 73 27.80 -13.15 1.00
N ASP A 74 28.96 -13.34 1.65
CA ASP A 74 29.84 -14.50 1.43
C ASP A 74 29.28 -15.79 2.05
N LYS A 75 28.39 -15.66 3.03
CA LYS A 75 27.75 -16.77 3.72
C LYS A 75 26.40 -17.06 3.05
N VAL A 76 26.30 -18.22 2.42
CA VAL A 76 25.11 -18.60 1.63
C VAL A 76 24.55 -19.93 2.09
N ILE A 77 23.24 -19.96 2.30
CA ILE A 77 22.44 -21.18 2.54
C ILE A 77 21.36 -21.23 1.47
N ASN A 78 21.22 -22.37 0.79
CA ASN A 78 20.16 -22.57 -0.19
C ASN A 78 19.07 -23.44 0.42
N ILE A 79 17.80 -23.06 0.20
CA ILE A 79 16.61 -23.77 0.62
C ILE A 79 15.77 -24.01 -0.63
N ASN A 80 15.51 -25.27 -0.97
CA ASN A 80 14.73 -25.64 -2.14
C ASN A 80 13.55 -26.52 -1.74
N PHE A 81 12.35 -26.07 -2.04
CA PHE A 81 11.08 -26.76 -1.79
C PHE A 81 10.66 -27.67 -2.97
N GLY A 82 11.58 -28.33 -3.66
CA GLY A 82 11.31 -29.05 -4.90
C GLY A 82 11.15 -30.56 -4.78
N GLY A 83 10.99 -31.12 -3.59
CA GLY A 83 10.93 -32.55 -3.34
C GLY A 83 9.91 -32.98 -2.29
N GLU A 84 10.00 -34.23 -1.81
CA GLU A 84 9.17 -34.72 -0.68
C GLU A 84 9.53 -34.01 0.63
N THR A 85 10.75 -33.52 0.73
CA THR A 85 11.23 -32.69 1.83
C THR A 85 12.11 -31.57 1.27
N PRO A 86 12.19 -30.42 1.96
CA PRO A 86 13.05 -29.32 1.52
C PRO A 86 14.52 -29.75 1.52
N VAL A 87 15.24 -29.35 0.49
CA VAL A 87 16.68 -29.58 0.40
C VAL A 87 17.40 -28.33 0.88
N VAL A 88 18.12 -28.45 1.99
CA VAL A 88 18.96 -27.37 2.55
C VAL A 88 20.42 -27.68 2.25
N THR A 89 21.12 -26.76 1.58
CA THR A 89 22.55 -26.88 1.28
C THR A 89 23.32 -25.63 1.70
N GLY A 90 24.59 -25.80 2.05
CA GLY A 90 25.41 -24.77 2.66
C GLY A 90 25.34 -24.83 4.19
N THR A 91 26.52 -24.67 4.81
CA THR A 91 26.66 -24.64 6.27
C THR A 91 27.37 -23.36 6.68
N VAL A 92 26.78 -22.63 7.61
CA VAL A 92 27.35 -21.40 8.15
C VAL A 92 27.48 -21.55 9.66
N SER A 93 28.68 -21.36 10.20
CA SER A 93 28.89 -21.38 11.64
C SER A 93 28.03 -20.31 12.33
N GLY A 94 27.31 -20.68 13.39
CA GLY A 94 26.37 -19.78 14.10
C GLY A 94 25.02 -19.64 13.42
N VAL A 95 24.70 -20.46 12.42
CA VAL A 95 23.36 -20.58 11.82
C VAL A 95 22.85 -22.01 12.01
N THR A 96 21.67 -22.14 12.56
CA THR A 96 20.95 -23.40 12.65
C THR A 96 19.75 -23.36 11.73
N VAL A 97 19.56 -24.39 10.93
CA VAL A 97 18.38 -24.59 10.07
C VAL A 97 17.71 -25.90 10.47
N GLN A 98 16.45 -25.83 10.83
CA GLN A 98 15.64 -26.99 11.21
C GLN A 98 14.43 -27.10 10.28
N SER A 99 14.04 -28.31 9.92
CA SER A 99 12.88 -28.59 9.09
C SER A 99 11.89 -29.46 9.85
N ASP A 100 10.63 -29.10 9.82
CA ASP A 100 9.51 -29.94 10.18
C ASP A 100 8.57 -30.00 8.97
N GLY A 101 8.68 -31.06 8.19
CA GLY A 101 8.16 -31.07 6.83
C GLY A 101 8.75 -29.92 6.01
N ASP A 102 7.88 -29.14 5.37
CA ASP A 102 8.26 -27.94 4.62
C ASP A 102 8.30 -26.65 5.48
N HIS A 103 8.14 -26.74 6.79
CA HIS A 103 8.31 -25.62 7.71
C HIS A 103 9.77 -25.50 8.14
N ILE A 104 10.43 -24.45 7.68
CA ILE A 104 11.84 -24.19 7.95
C ILE A 104 11.98 -23.14 9.03
N THR A 105 12.68 -23.48 10.10
CA THR A 105 13.08 -22.55 11.15
C THR A 105 14.59 -22.28 11.07
N VAL A 106 14.94 -21.00 11.01
CA VAL A 106 16.33 -20.51 10.96
C VAL A 106 16.63 -19.71 12.20
N VAL A 107 17.72 -20.06 12.90
CA VAL A 107 18.30 -19.23 13.97
C VAL A 107 19.63 -18.69 13.48
N ASN A 108 19.73 -17.38 13.25
CA ASN A 108 20.93 -16.73 12.74
C ASN A 108 21.64 -15.89 13.81
N MET A 109 22.74 -16.41 14.31
CA MET A 109 23.63 -15.71 15.26
C MET A 109 24.96 -15.29 14.62
N SER A 110 25.13 -15.54 13.29
CA SER A 110 26.44 -15.42 12.62
C SER A 110 26.73 -14.03 12.04
N GLY A 111 25.73 -13.17 11.84
CA GLY A 111 25.84 -11.91 11.08
C GLY A 111 25.22 -12.03 9.71
N PRO A 112 25.64 -11.24 8.71
CA PRO A 112 24.99 -11.24 7.40
C PRO A 112 25.07 -12.63 6.72
N VAL A 113 23.90 -13.17 6.39
CA VAL A 113 23.74 -14.44 5.67
C VAL A 113 22.71 -14.25 4.56
N LYS A 114 23.00 -14.82 3.40
CA LYS A 114 22.07 -14.89 2.27
C LYS A 114 21.39 -16.26 2.22
N PHE A 115 20.09 -16.29 2.24
CA PHE A 115 19.26 -17.47 2.03
C PHE A 115 18.71 -17.41 0.60
N VAL A 116 19.13 -18.35 -0.25
CA VAL A 116 18.59 -18.48 -1.62
C VAL A 116 17.43 -19.47 -1.55
N VAL A 117 16.23 -19.00 -1.81
CA VAL A 117 15.00 -19.76 -1.68
C VAL A 117 14.38 -20.03 -3.04
N SER A 118 14.06 -21.29 -3.32
CA SER A 118 13.49 -21.72 -4.60
C SER A 118 12.51 -22.88 -4.44
N GLY A 119 11.78 -23.20 -5.51
CA GLY A 119 10.84 -24.32 -5.53
C GLY A 119 9.47 -23.94 -4.97
N GLN A 120 8.64 -24.94 -4.71
CA GLN A 120 7.26 -24.70 -4.31
C GLN A 120 6.80 -25.65 -3.20
N THR A 121 5.98 -25.10 -2.30
CA THR A 121 5.29 -25.89 -1.27
C THR A 121 3.87 -25.38 -1.07
N ALA A 122 2.94 -26.30 -0.85
CA ALA A 122 1.54 -26.00 -0.54
C ALA A 122 1.25 -25.99 0.98
N ASN A 123 2.23 -26.41 1.81
CA ASN A 123 2.13 -26.43 3.26
C ASN A 123 3.53 -26.27 3.86
N GLY A 124 4.05 -25.05 3.84
CA GLY A 124 5.37 -24.75 4.35
C GLY A 124 5.58 -23.29 4.68
N SER A 125 6.66 -22.98 5.36
CA SER A 125 6.98 -21.63 5.80
C SER A 125 8.47 -21.44 6.02
N LEU A 126 8.89 -20.18 6.09
CA LEU A 126 10.21 -19.75 6.54
C LEU A 126 10.05 -18.89 7.79
N LYS A 127 10.59 -19.36 8.91
CA LYS A 127 10.62 -18.62 10.16
C LYS A 127 12.07 -18.29 10.54
N PHE A 128 12.31 -17.02 10.89
CA PHE A 128 13.63 -16.52 11.22
C PHE A 128 13.70 -15.96 12.63
N TYR A 129 14.74 -16.35 13.37
CA TYR A 129 15.10 -15.78 14.65
C TYR A 129 16.55 -15.28 14.61
N GLY A 130 16.84 -14.29 15.42
CA GLY A 130 18.18 -13.73 15.58
C GLY A 130 18.18 -12.21 15.48
N ASP A 131 19.32 -11.62 15.82
CA ASP A 131 19.53 -10.17 15.87
C ASP A 131 20.48 -9.66 14.77
N LYS A 132 20.57 -10.38 13.67
CA LYS A 132 21.47 -10.09 12.55
C LYS A 132 20.67 -9.79 11.29
N ARG A 133 21.13 -8.78 10.52
CA ARG A 133 20.59 -8.54 9.18
C ARG A 133 20.82 -9.75 8.28
N PHE A 134 19.90 -10.02 7.39
CA PHE A 134 20.00 -11.13 6.46
C PHE A 134 19.28 -10.83 5.15
N GLN A 135 19.62 -11.59 4.13
CA GLN A 135 19.01 -11.50 2.81
C GLN A 135 18.24 -12.79 2.52
N ILE A 136 17.01 -12.66 2.06
CA ILE A 136 16.30 -13.71 1.35
C ILE A 136 16.32 -13.35 -0.14
N LEU A 137 16.97 -14.19 -0.95
CA LEU A 137 16.88 -14.12 -2.41
C LEU A 137 15.83 -15.12 -2.87
N LEU A 138 14.66 -14.62 -3.26
CA LEU A 138 13.60 -15.43 -3.86
C LEU A 138 13.94 -15.71 -5.32
N ASN A 139 14.17 -16.98 -5.64
CA ASN A 139 14.57 -17.45 -6.95
C ASN A 139 13.59 -18.49 -7.51
N GLY A 140 12.37 -18.04 -7.83
CA GLY A 140 11.26 -18.91 -8.22
C GLY A 140 10.68 -19.67 -7.03
N ALA A 141 10.52 -18.99 -5.91
CA ALA A 141 9.94 -19.56 -4.68
C ALA A 141 8.44 -19.31 -4.61
N ASN A 142 7.65 -20.39 -4.44
CA ASN A 142 6.21 -20.32 -4.21
C ASN A 142 5.90 -21.02 -2.88
N ILE A 143 5.59 -20.23 -1.85
CA ILE A 143 5.38 -20.73 -0.49
C ILE A 143 3.95 -20.44 -0.08
N THR A 144 3.19 -21.49 0.22
CA THR A 144 1.87 -21.40 0.84
C THR A 144 1.93 -22.01 2.23
N ASN A 145 1.49 -21.26 3.24
CA ASN A 145 1.29 -21.74 4.59
C ASN A 145 -0.20 -21.66 4.94
N PRO A 146 -0.94 -22.76 4.94
CA PRO A 146 -2.37 -22.75 5.26
C PRO A 146 -2.70 -22.33 6.69
N HIS A 147 -1.70 -22.38 7.60
CA HIS A 147 -1.89 -22.18 9.04
C HIS A 147 -1.02 -21.09 9.63
N GLY A 148 -0.59 -20.12 8.82
CA GLY A 148 0.20 -19.01 9.32
C GLY A 148 0.93 -18.20 8.23
N ALA A 149 1.90 -17.40 8.64
CA ALA A 149 2.74 -16.63 7.73
C ALA A 149 3.58 -17.55 6.81
N ALA A 150 3.67 -17.21 5.53
CA ALA A 150 4.59 -17.89 4.61
C ALA A 150 6.05 -17.54 4.94
N ILE A 151 6.32 -16.27 5.31
CA ILE A 151 7.61 -15.82 5.85
C ILE A 151 7.34 -15.04 7.14
N ASN A 152 7.99 -15.45 8.23
CA ASN A 152 7.86 -14.85 9.56
C ASN A 152 9.24 -14.53 10.13
N ASN A 153 9.63 -13.27 10.17
CA ASN A 153 10.86 -12.81 10.80
C ASN A 153 10.57 -12.23 12.18
N GLN A 154 11.03 -12.93 13.22
CA GLN A 154 10.95 -12.52 14.62
C GLN A 154 12.20 -11.72 15.07
N GLY A 155 13.11 -11.43 14.16
CA GLY A 155 14.30 -10.62 14.43
C GLY A 155 14.07 -9.15 14.13
N SER A 156 14.65 -8.27 14.97
CA SER A 156 14.49 -6.81 14.87
C SER A 156 15.46 -6.14 13.88
N LYS A 157 16.20 -6.91 13.07
CA LYS A 157 17.14 -6.36 12.10
C LYS A 157 16.63 -6.50 10.67
N THR A 158 17.25 -5.75 9.77
CA THR A 158 16.83 -5.65 8.37
C THR A 158 16.74 -7.01 7.68
N LEU A 159 15.56 -7.29 7.15
CA LEU A 159 15.31 -8.30 6.13
C LEU A 159 15.44 -7.64 4.75
N TYR A 160 16.48 -7.99 3.99
CA TYR A 160 16.54 -7.69 2.57
C TYR A 160 15.83 -8.78 1.79
N LEU A 161 14.65 -8.46 1.24
CA LEU A 161 13.91 -9.39 0.39
C LEU A 161 14.17 -9.05 -1.07
N VAL A 162 14.98 -9.88 -1.71
CA VAL A 162 15.46 -9.67 -3.08
C VAL A 162 14.77 -10.66 -4.02
N MET A 163 14.15 -10.17 -5.08
CA MET A 163 13.57 -10.99 -6.13
C MET A 163 14.60 -11.17 -7.25
N ALA A 164 15.03 -12.41 -7.50
CA ALA A 164 15.98 -12.70 -8.58
C ALA A 164 15.41 -12.30 -9.94
N ASP A 165 16.26 -11.75 -10.79
CA ASP A 165 15.88 -11.23 -12.10
C ASP A 165 15.17 -12.29 -12.95
N GLY A 166 14.06 -11.91 -13.60
CA GLY A 166 13.27 -12.78 -14.46
C GLY A 166 12.46 -13.85 -13.75
N THR A 167 12.48 -13.91 -12.41
CA THR A 167 11.70 -14.88 -11.64
C THR A 167 10.32 -14.34 -11.27
N LYS A 168 9.39 -15.27 -11.05
CA LYS A 168 8.12 -15.03 -10.38
C LYS A 168 8.11 -15.80 -9.06
N ASN A 169 7.74 -15.13 -8.00
CA ASN A 169 7.68 -15.66 -6.65
C ASN A 169 6.29 -15.44 -6.07
N GLN A 170 5.86 -16.31 -5.17
CA GLN A 170 4.56 -16.20 -4.51
C GLN A 170 4.69 -16.52 -3.03
N LEU A 171 4.04 -15.71 -2.20
CA LEU A 171 3.80 -15.99 -0.79
C LEU A 171 2.29 -15.99 -0.55
N LYS A 172 1.80 -16.98 0.18
CA LYS A 172 0.39 -17.09 0.53
C LYS A 172 0.24 -17.61 1.95
N ASP A 173 -0.64 -16.98 2.73
CA ASP A 173 -1.09 -17.50 4.02
C ASP A 173 -2.41 -18.30 3.90
N GLY A 174 -2.94 -18.75 5.02
CA GLY A 174 -4.27 -19.32 5.16
C GLY A 174 -5.19 -18.44 5.99
N ALA A 175 -6.49 -18.77 5.98
CA ALA A 175 -7.50 -18.04 6.74
C ALA A 175 -7.29 -18.15 8.26
N ASP A 176 -6.82 -19.31 8.72
CA ASP A 176 -6.58 -19.57 10.13
C ASP A 176 -5.08 -19.61 10.44
N TYR A 177 -4.70 -19.04 11.58
CA TYR A 177 -3.32 -18.97 12.04
C TYR A 177 -3.16 -19.77 13.32
N ASP A 178 -2.24 -20.73 13.30
CA ASP A 178 -1.78 -21.42 14.49
C ASP A 178 -0.86 -20.46 15.27
N MET A 179 -1.42 -19.85 16.31
CA MET A 179 -0.67 -18.88 17.11
C MET A 179 0.31 -19.60 18.04
N VAL A 180 1.52 -19.10 18.09
CA VAL A 180 2.57 -19.52 19.01
C VAL A 180 2.71 -18.45 20.08
N ASP A 181 2.73 -18.85 21.35
CA ASP A 181 2.91 -17.91 22.45
C ASP A 181 4.22 -17.11 22.30
N GLU A 182 4.16 -15.81 22.58
CA GLU A 182 5.28 -14.87 22.46
C GLU A 182 5.78 -14.60 21.03
N GLU A 183 5.06 -15.07 19.99
CA GLU A 183 5.38 -14.76 18.60
C GLU A 183 4.32 -13.92 17.91
N ASP A 184 4.75 -12.91 17.19
CA ASP A 184 3.89 -12.17 16.30
C ASP A 184 3.79 -12.87 14.92
N GLN A 185 2.56 -13.02 14.43
CA GLN A 185 2.25 -13.49 13.09
C GLN A 185 1.14 -12.59 12.53
N LYS A 186 1.52 -11.43 11.96
CA LYS A 186 0.56 -10.37 11.63
C LYS A 186 0.24 -10.28 10.13
N ALA A 187 0.95 -11.05 9.28
CA ALA A 187 0.80 -10.99 7.82
C ALA A 187 1.34 -12.27 7.15
N ALA A 188 1.01 -12.49 5.88
CA ALA A 188 1.59 -13.55 5.06
C ALA A 188 3.11 -13.43 4.93
N LEU A 189 3.61 -12.19 4.81
CA LEU A 189 5.00 -11.79 5.00
C LEU A 189 5.08 -10.83 6.18
N PHE A 190 5.60 -11.30 7.30
CA PHE A 190 5.76 -10.50 8.52
C PHE A 190 7.22 -10.35 8.93
N SER A 191 7.57 -9.17 9.44
CA SER A 191 8.88 -8.88 10.04
C SER A 191 8.75 -7.95 11.24
N GLU A 192 9.37 -8.32 12.37
CA GLU A 192 9.57 -7.41 13.51
C GLU A 192 10.51 -6.24 13.13
N GLY A 193 11.53 -6.50 12.29
CA GLY A 193 12.45 -5.49 11.79
C GLY A 193 12.09 -4.98 10.40
N GLN A 194 12.94 -4.10 9.90
CA GLN A 194 12.78 -3.46 8.60
C GLN A 194 12.70 -4.48 7.46
N ILE A 195 11.91 -4.16 6.43
CA ILE A 195 11.89 -4.88 5.17
C ILE A 195 12.36 -3.96 4.04
N VAL A 196 13.43 -4.36 3.36
CA VAL A 196 13.90 -3.68 2.16
C VAL A 196 13.68 -4.59 0.95
N PHE A 197 12.81 -4.16 0.04
CA PHE A 197 12.56 -4.85 -1.22
C PHE A 197 13.51 -4.37 -2.30
N SER A 198 14.13 -5.32 -3.03
CA SER A 198 14.99 -5.03 -4.18
C SER A 198 15.00 -6.18 -5.20
N GLY A 199 15.72 -6.00 -6.31
CA GLY A 199 15.76 -6.95 -7.41
C GLY A 199 14.66 -6.70 -8.44
N LYS A 200 14.76 -7.39 -9.60
CA LYS A 200 13.89 -7.15 -10.78
C LYS A 200 12.92 -8.30 -11.06
N GLY A 201 12.88 -9.31 -10.21
CA GLY A 201 11.84 -10.34 -10.26
C GLY A 201 10.49 -9.80 -9.75
N ARG A 202 9.46 -10.63 -9.90
CA ARG A 202 8.11 -10.34 -9.40
C ARG A 202 7.83 -11.12 -8.12
N LEU A 203 7.14 -10.49 -7.18
CA LEU A 203 6.58 -11.12 -6.00
C LEU A 203 5.07 -10.87 -5.92
N ASP A 204 4.29 -11.93 -5.87
CA ASP A 204 2.86 -11.92 -5.60
C ASP A 204 2.62 -12.38 -4.15
N VAL A 205 1.90 -11.58 -3.36
CA VAL A 205 1.55 -11.90 -1.97
C VAL A 205 0.05 -11.94 -1.81
N PHE A 206 -0.47 -13.08 -1.38
CA PHE A 206 -1.91 -13.31 -1.16
C PHE A 206 -2.17 -13.55 0.33
N ALA A 207 -3.11 -12.82 0.89
CA ALA A 207 -3.45 -12.93 2.31
C ALA A 207 -4.95 -13.19 2.51
N GLU A 208 -5.24 -14.29 3.20
CA GLU A 208 -6.60 -14.75 3.51
C GLU A 208 -6.98 -14.48 4.97
N GLY A 209 -6.01 -14.60 5.92
CA GLY A 209 -6.31 -14.56 7.36
C GLY A 209 -5.83 -13.29 8.07
N ARG A 210 -4.77 -12.66 7.58
CA ARG A 210 -4.15 -11.48 8.19
C ARG A 210 -3.84 -10.41 7.14
N GLY A 211 -2.89 -9.50 7.42
CA GLY A 211 -2.36 -8.61 6.40
C GLY A 211 -1.50 -9.35 5.38
N ALA A 212 -1.25 -8.74 4.22
CA ALA A 212 -0.41 -9.40 3.24
C ALA A 212 1.08 -9.18 3.53
N ILE A 213 1.52 -7.94 3.67
CA ILE A 213 2.90 -7.58 4.03
C ILE A 213 2.87 -6.63 5.21
N ARG A 214 3.62 -6.97 6.27
CA ARG A 214 3.73 -6.10 7.42
C ARG A 214 5.13 -6.08 8.01
N SER A 215 5.62 -4.88 8.31
CA SER A 215 6.77 -4.64 9.18
C SER A 215 6.32 -3.89 10.44
N ASP A 216 6.83 -4.27 11.60
CA ASP A 216 6.66 -3.49 12.82
C ASP A 216 7.68 -2.35 12.94
N ASP A 217 8.58 -2.24 11.97
CA ASP A 217 9.51 -1.14 11.74
C ASP A 217 9.15 -0.45 10.39
N TYR A 218 10.11 -0.04 9.56
CA TYR A 218 9.82 0.57 8.26
C TYR A 218 9.90 -0.40 7.08
N ILE A 219 9.34 0.03 5.94
CA ILE A 219 9.45 -0.66 4.66
C ILE A 219 10.07 0.30 3.63
N ARG A 220 11.07 -0.19 2.87
CA ARG A 220 11.62 0.50 1.72
C ARG A 220 11.46 -0.33 0.46
N ILE A 221 10.99 0.28 -0.61
CA ILE A 221 10.81 -0.34 -1.92
C ILE A 221 11.69 0.37 -2.92
N ARG A 222 12.67 -0.36 -3.49
CA ARG A 222 13.68 0.18 -4.38
C ARG A 222 13.26 0.10 -5.84
N PRO A 223 13.89 0.86 -6.75
CA PRO A 223 13.64 0.80 -8.19
C PRO A 223 13.76 -0.62 -8.76
N GLY A 224 12.94 -0.93 -9.77
CA GLY A 224 12.89 -2.23 -10.43
C GLY A 224 12.05 -3.30 -9.73
N VAL A 225 11.67 -3.11 -8.49
CA VAL A 225 10.78 -4.02 -7.73
C VAL A 225 9.42 -4.13 -8.40
N ASN A 226 8.86 -5.34 -8.47
CA ASN A 226 7.51 -5.60 -8.98
C ASN A 226 6.72 -6.40 -7.96
N LEU A 227 5.76 -5.74 -7.28
CA LEU A 227 4.91 -6.32 -6.25
C LEU A 227 3.46 -6.36 -6.70
N TYR A 228 2.81 -7.50 -6.49
CA TYR A 228 1.37 -7.63 -6.45
C TYR A 228 0.95 -8.10 -5.06
N ILE A 229 0.03 -7.39 -4.44
CA ILE A 229 -0.42 -7.60 -3.07
C ILE A 229 -1.94 -7.69 -3.09
N GLU A 230 -2.48 -8.80 -2.60
CA GLU A 230 -3.91 -9.02 -2.47
C GLU A 230 -4.22 -9.49 -1.05
N SER A 231 -5.14 -8.79 -0.37
CA SER A 231 -5.50 -9.09 1.01
C SER A 231 -7.01 -9.07 1.21
N HIS A 232 -7.54 -10.19 1.70
CA HIS A 232 -8.97 -10.40 1.92
C HIS A 232 -9.40 -10.14 3.37
N ALA A 233 -8.48 -10.04 4.29
CA ALA A 233 -8.79 -9.85 5.72
C ALA A 233 -8.44 -8.45 6.24
N LEU A 234 -7.17 -8.06 6.14
CA LEU A 234 -6.65 -6.83 6.74
C LEU A 234 -5.87 -5.98 5.70
N ASP A 235 -4.90 -5.18 6.19
CA ASP A 235 -4.14 -4.25 5.36
C ASP A 235 -3.27 -5.01 4.31
N GLY A 236 -3.13 -4.44 3.11
CA GLY A 236 -2.28 -5.00 2.07
C GLY A 236 -0.78 -4.83 2.38
N LEU A 237 -0.30 -3.59 2.43
CA LEU A 237 1.07 -3.23 2.77
C LEU A 237 1.06 -2.33 4.00
N ARG A 238 1.72 -2.75 5.09
CA ARG A 238 1.73 -1.98 6.34
C ARG A 238 3.12 -1.89 6.94
N ALA A 239 3.50 -0.69 7.37
CA ALA A 239 4.66 -0.44 8.22
C ALA A 239 4.28 0.44 9.42
N ASN A 240 4.88 0.17 10.59
CA ASN A 240 4.61 0.98 11.76
C ASN A 240 5.41 2.30 11.73
N ASP A 241 6.68 2.27 11.30
CA ASP A 241 7.59 3.42 11.42
C ASP A 241 7.74 4.22 10.11
N GLY A 242 7.26 3.72 8.99
CA GLY A 242 7.23 4.47 7.75
C GLY A 242 7.35 3.61 6.50
N ILE A 243 7.05 4.23 5.34
CA ILE A 243 7.18 3.60 4.03
C ILE A 243 7.91 4.56 3.10
N THR A 244 9.01 4.10 2.50
CA THR A 244 9.71 4.81 1.43
C THR A 244 9.61 4.03 0.13
N ILE A 245 9.16 4.69 -0.93
CA ILE A 245 9.08 4.14 -2.28
C ILE A 245 10.01 4.95 -3.18
N ASP A 246 11.18 4.39 -3.49
CA ASP A 246 12.14 5.02 -4.39
C ASP A 246 11.78 4.75 -5.86
N GLY A 247 11.06 3.64 -6.12
CA GLY A 247 10.68 3.22 -7.45
C GLY A 247 9.86 1.92 -7.46
N GLY A 248 9.82 1.25 -8.61
CA GLY A 248 9.15 -0.03 -8.80
C GLY A 248 7.69 0.06 -9.21
N VAL A 249 7.08 -1.09 -9.41
CA VAL A 249 5.67 -1.28 -9.77
C VAL A 249 4.98 -1.99 -8.62
N ILE A 250 4.10 -1.30 -7.92
CA ILE A 250 3.37 -1.81 -6.76
C ILE A 250 1.87 -1.76 -7.06
N ASN A 251 1.24 -2.93 -7.07
CA ASN A 251 -0.21 -3.09 -7.22
C ASN A 251 -0.79 -3.71 -5.95
N VAL A 252 -1.78 -3.06 -5.36
CA VAL A 252 -2.41 -3.52 -4.12
C VAL A 252 -3.92 -3.59 -4.31
N LEU A 253 -4.51 -4.72 -3.91
CA LEU A 253 -5.94 -4.95 -3.87
C LEU A 253 -6.35 -5.40 -2.46
N THR A 254 -7.34 -4.75 -1.86
CA THR A 254 -7.90 -5.17 -0.58
C THR A 254 -9.42 -5.14 -0.61
N ASP A 255 -10.07 -6.14 -0.03
CA ASP A 255 -11.54 -6.21 0.08
C ASP A 255 -12.05 -6.46 1.51
N GLY A 256 -11.17 -6.63 2.48
CA GLY A 256 -11.55 -6.72 3.89
C GLY A 256 -12.22 -5.44 4.40
N GLU A 257 -13.23 -5.58 5.27
CA GLU A 257 -13.89 -4.45 5.92
C GLU A 257 -12.90 -3.65 6.78
N GLY A 258 -12.86 -2.34 6.58
CA GLY A 258 -11.95 -1.45 7.30
C GLY A 258 -10.47 -1.59 6.91
N ALA A 259 -10.13 -2.46 5.95
CA ALA A 259 -8.75 -2.66 5.50
C ALA A 259 -8.19 -1.44 4.77
N LYS A 260 -6.86 -1.30 4.81
CA LYS A 260 -6.13 -0.30 4.06
C LYS A 260 -5.28 -1.00 2.99
N GLY A 261 -5.33 -0.50 1.75
CA GLY A 261 -4.43 -0.99 0.73
C GLY A 261 -2.97 -0.80 1.15
N VAL A 262 -2.59 0.44 1.41
CA VAL A 262 -1.28 0.81 1.98
C VAL A 262 -1.50 1.56 3.28
N ARG A 263 -0.76 1.20 4.33
CA ARG A 263 -0.82 1.86 5.64
C ARG A 263 0.57 2.17 6.18
N SER A 264 0.82 3.44 6.45
CA SER A 264 2.03 3.90 7.13
C SER A 264 1.68 4.50 8.49
N GLY A 265 2.28 3.98 9.57
CA GLY A 265 2.21 4.59 10.90
C GLY A 265 3.16 5.79 11.01
N GLY A 266 4.35 5.69 10.42
CA GLY A 266 5.31 6.77 10.29
C GLY A 266 5.19 7.53 8.97
N VAL A 267 6.25 8.29 8.62
CA VAL A 267 6.30 9.08 7.39
C VAL A 267 6.22 8.19 6.15
N MET A 268 5.41 8.59 5.19
CA MET A 268 5.41 7.98 3.87
C MET A 268 6.05 8.93 2.85
N THR A 269 7.08 8.45 2.17
CA THR A 269 7.78 9.19 1.11
C THR A 269 7.71 8.43 -0.20
N VAL A 270 7.37 9.12 -1.29
CA VAL A 270 7.36 8.57 -2.64
C VAL A 270 8.24 9.42 -3.54
N ASP A 271 9.36 8.85 -3.95
CA ASP A 271 10.39 9.48 -4.78
C ASP A 271 10.36 8.97 -6.23
N GLY A 272 9.57 7.92 -6.52
CA GLY A 272 9.47 7.36 -7.86
C GLY A 272 8.44 6.23 -7.96
N GLY A 273 8.51 5.49 -9.05
CA GLY A 273 7.72 4.29 -9.28
C GLY A 273 6.25 4.52 -9.62
N ARG A 274 5.51 3.42 -9.62
CA ARG A 274 4.06 3.41 -9.79
C ARG A 274 3.41 2.61 -8.65
N LEU A 275 2.60 3.29 -7.85
CA LEU A 275 1.78 2.69 -6.82
C LEU A 275 0.30 2.80 -7.21
N ILE A 276 -0.34 1.65 -7.40
CA ILE A 276 -1.80 1.56 -7.57
C ILE A 276 -2.36 0.77 -6.41
N SER A 277 -3.29 1.37 -5.68
CA SER A 277 -3.98 0.69 -4.60
C SER A 277 -5.49 0.83 -4.75
N ILE A 278 -6.18 -0.31 -4.73
CA ILE A 278 -7.63 -0.42 -4.83
C ILE A 278 -8.15 -1.08 -3.57
N SER A 279 -9.00 -0.36 -2.82
CA SER A 279 -9.70 -0.88 -1.64
C SER A 279 -11.19 -1.00 -1.95
N ILE A 280 -11.70 -2.23 -1.88
CA ILE A 280 -13.08 -2.56 -2.23
C ILE A 280 -13.97 -2.63 -0.99
N GLY A 281 -13.41 -3.04 0.16
CA GLY A 281 -14.14 -3.30 1.40
C GLY A 281 -14.89 -2.08 1.93
N ASP A 282 -15.94 -2.33 2.68
CA ASP A 282 -16.73 -1.32 3.35
C ASP A 282 -16.10 -0.86 4.67
N THR A 283 -16.66 0.18 5.26
CA THR A 283 -16.34 0.59 6.62
C THR A 283 -16.71 -0.51 7.60
N ARG A 284 -15.74 -0.99 8.38
CA ARG A 284 -15.99 -1.91 9.48
C ARG A 284 -16.60 -1.17 10.66
N GLU A 285 -17.70 -1.70 11.17
CA GLU A 285 -18.30 -1.27 12.43
C GLU A 285 -17.82 -2.17 13.57
N SER A 286 -17.47 -1.57 14.68
CA SER A 286 -17.02 -2.26 15.88
C SER A 286 -17.56 -1.56 17.11
N THR A 287 -17.34 -2.16 18.27
CA THR A 287 -17.66 -1.56 19.56
C THR A 287 -16.37 -1.48 20.36
N THR A 288 -16.09 -0.33 20.96
CA THR A 288 -14.94 -0.17 21.87
C THR A 288 -15.13 -1.00 23.14
N ASP A 289 -14.07 -1.20 23.91
CA ASP A 289 -14.14 -1.89 25.20
C ASP A 289 -15.08 -1.20 26.19
N GLU A 290 -15.34 0.09 25.99
CA GLU A 290 -16.31 0.89 26.78
C GLU A 290 -17.77 0.77 26.25
N GLY A 291 -18.00 -0.05 25.22
CA GLY A 291 -19.33 -0.27 24.63
C GLY A 291 -19.78 0.84 23.67
N LEU A 292 -18.89 1.73 23.25
CA LEU A 292 -19.20 2.78 22.29
C LEU A 292 -19.03 2.27 20.85
N ALA A 293 -19.93 2.69 19.96
CA ALA A 293 -19.80 2.41 18.55
C ALA A 293 -18.53 3.05 17.97
N ASP A 294 -17.71 2.26 17.28
CA ASP A 294 -16.52 2.71 16.56
C ASP A 294 -16.60 2.30 15.10
N THR A 295 -15.95 3.07 14.24
CA THR A 295 -15.97 2.83 12.81
C THR A 295 -14.56 2.96 12.22
N THR A 296 -14.13 1.93 11.49
CA THR A 296 -12.86 1.94 10.77
C THR A 296 -13.15 2.01 9.27
N ALA A 297 -12.94 3.16 8.65
CA ALA A 297 -13.11 3.32 7.21
C ALA A 297 -12.03 2.56 6.43
N CYS A 298 -12.39 1.91 5.34
CA CYS A 298 -11.40 1.42 4.38
C CYS A 298 -10.70 2.60 3.68
N ALA A 299 -9.48 2.39 3.20
CA ALA A 299 -8.74 3.38 2.44
C ALA A 299 -7.75 2.71 1.47
N ALA A 300 -7.60 3.27 0.27
CA ALA A 300 -6.55 2.78 -0.63
C ALA A 300 -5.15 3.19 -0.11
N LEU A 301 -5.02 4.41 0.42
CA LEU A 301 -3.84 4.86 1.16
C LEU A 301 -4.24 5.47 2.50
N TYR A 302 -3.56 5.06 3.57
CA TYR A 302 -3.70 5.60 4.91
C TYR A 302 -2.33 5.95 5.50
N CYS A 303 -2.19 7.12 6.09
CA CYS A 303 -0.98 7.53 6.79
C CYS A 303 -1.30 8.24 8.10
N ASP A 304 -0.63 7.81 9.18
CA ASP A 304 -0.81 8.38 10.52
C ASP A 304 -0.01 9.67 10.72
N THR A 305 0.97 9.98 9.85
CA THR A 305 1.84 11.15 9.98
C THR A 305 1.90 11.96 8.67
N LEU A 306 3.07 12.18 8.11
CA LEU A 306 3.31 12.97 6.91
C LEU A 306 3.33 12.09 5.65
N VAL A 307 2.65 12.53 4.60
CA VAL A 307 2.83 11.99 3.24
C VAL A 307 3.60 13.00 2.40
N THR A 308 4.71 12.55 1.80
CA THR A 308 5.50 13.35 0.86
C THR A 308 5.51 12.66 -0.50
N VAL A 309 5.14 13.39 -1.56
CA VAL A 309 5.17 12.93 -2.95
C VAL A 309 6.09 13.83 -3.74
N ASN A 310 7.27 13.32 -4.07
CA ASN A 310 8.28 14.05 -4.84
C ASN A 310 8.24 13.68 -6.33
N ALA A 311 7.91 12.42 -6.64
CA ALA A 311 7.81 11.93 -8.02
C ALA A 311 6.90 10.69 -8.08
N GLY A 312 6.87 10.01 -9.24
CA GLY A 312 6.11 8.77 -9.43
C GLY A 312 4.67 8.96 -9.85
N THR A 313 3.96 7.84 -9.99
CA THR A 313 2.54 7.77 -10.37
C THR A 313 1.76 7.03 -9.30
N LEU A 314 0.89 7.74 -8.60
CA LEU A 314 0.07 7.22 -7.51
C LEU A 314 -1.40 7.23 -7.94
N LYS A 315 -2.05 6.06 -7.89
CA LYS A 315 -3.47 5.91 -8.21
C LYS A 315 -4.19 5.15 -7.09
N PHE A 316 -5.15 5.78 -6.48
CA PHE A 316 -5.89 5.26 -5.33
C PHE A 316 -7.38 5.20 -5.63
N LYS A 317 -8.00 4.04 -5.39
CA LYS A 317 -9.44 3.85 -5.58
C LYS A 317 -10.04 3.16 -4.37
N ALA A 318 -11.10 3.78 -3.82
CA ALA A 318 -11.92 3.16 -2.79
C ALA A 318 -13.36 3.04 -3.31
N THR A 319 -13.89 1.81 -3.33
CA THR A 319 -15.24 1.55 -3.86
C THR A 319 -16.26 1.29 -2.77
N GLY A 320 -15.82 0.87 -1.57
CA GLY A 320 -16.69 0.60 -0.44
C GLY A 320 -17.31 1.85 0.18
N ASP A 321 -18.40 1.63 0.91
CA ASP A 321 -19.09 2.68 1.63
C ASP A 321 -18.24 3.26 2.75
N GLY A 322 -18.13 4.58 2.77
CA GLY A 322 -17.24 5.30 3.68
C GLY A 322 -15.75 5.27 3.29
N GLY A 323 -15.40 4.58 2.19
CA GLY A 323 -14.03 4.42 1.72
C GLY A 323 -13.35 5.75 1.38
N LYS A 324 -12.02 5.76 1.51
CA LYS A 324 -11.17 6.91 1.18
C LYS A 324 -10.12 6.49 0.14
N GLY A 325 -9.94 7.29 -0.91
CA GLY A 325 -8.78 7.13 -1.78
C GLY A 325 -7.49 7.39 -0.98
N LEU A 326 -7.40 8.56 -0.34
CA LEU A 326 -6.39 8.87 0.67
C LEU A 326 -7.07 9.28 1.99
N ASN A 327 -6.56 8.75 3.10
CA ASN A 327 -6.88 9.21 4.45
C ASN A 327 -5.57 9.52 5.20
N ALA A 328 -5.17 10.78 5.23
CA ALA A 328 -3.98 11.25 5.95
C ALA A 328 -4.39 11.92 7.26
N LYS A 329 -3.78 11.49 8.37
CA LYS A 329 -4.07 12.03 9.71
C LYS A 329 -3.34 13.33 10.00
N HIS A 330 -2.30 13.63 9.24
CA HIS A 330 -1.54 14.86 9.31
C HIS A 330 -1.34 15.46 7.93
N ASN A 331 -0.18 16.06 7.69
CA ASN A 331 0.08 16.84 6.49
C ASN A 331 0.34 15.98 5.25
N VAL A 332 0.05 16.58 4.09
CA VAL A 332 0.45 16.05 2.78
C VAL A 332 1.24 17.12 2.05
N VAL A 333 2.40 16.74 1.51
CA VAL A 333 3.27 17.62 0.72
C VAL A 333 3.49 16.97 -0.64
N MET A 334 3.19 17.69 -1.70
CA MET A 334 3.41 17.24 -3.08
C MET A 334 4.30 18.24 -3.81
N THR A 335 5.50 17.80 -4.17
CA THR A 335 6.49 18.60 -4.91
C THR A 335 6.62 18.16 -6.37
N GLY A 336 6.05 16.99 -6.73
CA GLY A 336 6.10 16.43 -8.08
C GLY A 336 5.19 15.22 -8.23
N GLY A 337 5.39 14.47 -9.33
CA GLY A 337 4.65 13.24 -9.61
C GLY A 337 3.20 13.45 -10.08
N SER A 338 2.46 12.35 -10.17
CA SER A 338 1.05 12.32 -10.53
C SER A 338 0.26 11.57 -9.45
N PHE A 339 -0.69 12.24 -8.85
CA PHE A 339 -1.54 11.70 -7.78
C PHE A 339 -3.00 11.70 -8.22
N GLN A 340 -3.65 10.55 -8.18
CA GLN A 340 -5.06 10.40 -8.48
C GLN A 340 -5.76 9.62 -7.37
N ALA A 341 -6.87 10.14 -6.84
CA ALA A 341 -7.66 9.48 -5.81
C ALA A 341 -9.15 9.52 -6.13
N VAL A 342 -9.79 8.35 -6.16
CA VAL A 342 -11.18 8.16 -6.54
C VAL A 342 -11.93 7.42 -5.44
N ALA A 343 -13.09 7.92 -5.04
CA ALA A 343 -14.00 7.24 -4.13
C ALA A 343 -15.38 7.11 -4.75
N THR A 344 -15.89 5.88 -4.86
CA THR A 344 -17.15 5.58 -5.54
C THR A 344 -18.23 4.93 -4.67
N GLY A 345 -18.00 4.83 -3.35
CA GLY A 345 -19.00 4.32 -2.40
C GLY A 345 -20.35 5.03 -2.53
N THR A 346 -21.43 4.31 -2.27
CA THR A 346 -22.82 4.72 -2.58
C THR A 346 -23.64 5.13 -1.37
N SER A 347 -23.14 4.93 -0.16
CA SER A 347 -23.84 5.29 1.07
C SER A 347 -23.90 6.80 1.28
N LYS A 348 -25.12 7.31 1.50
CA LYS A 348 -25.33 8.70 1.91
C LYS A 348 -24.96 8.95 3.37
N LEU A 349 -24.96 7.93 4.21
CA LEU A 349 -24.61 8.01 5.64
C LEU A 349 -23.11 7.88 5.84
N LYS A 350 -22.47 6.89 5.18
CA LYS A 350 -21.04 6.65 5.21
C LYS A 350 -20.41 7.30 3.97
N LYS A 351 -20.13 8.60 4.06
CA LYS A 351 -19.63 9.40 2.93
C LYS A 351 -18.23 8.98 2.52
N ALA A 352 -18.11 8.38 1.34
CA ALA A 352 -16.83 8.11 0.71
C ALA A 352 -16.18 9.42 0.24
N LYS A 353 -14.82 9.53 0.33
CA LYS A 353 -14.07 10.72 -0.06
C LYS A 353 -12.86 10.33 -0.92
N GLY A 354 -12.62 11.08 -1.99
CA GLY A 354 -11.40 10.91 -2.77
C GLY A 354 -10.17 11.11 -1.89
N VAL A 355 -10.08 12.26 -1.24
CA VAL A 355 -8.98 12.62 -0.33
C VAL A 355 -9.51 13.25 0.95
N LYS A 356 -9.04 12.77 2.10
CA LYS A 356 -9.24 13.36 3.42
C LYS A 356 -7.90 13.58 4.09
N ILE A 357 -7.64 14.81 4.51
CA ILE A 357 -6.42 15.24 5.18
C ILE A 357 -6.82 15.98 6.45
N ASP A 358 -6.40 15.47 7.61
CA ASP A 358 -6.70 16.11 8.90
C ASP A 358 -5.73 17.27 9.22
N GLY A 359 -4.60 17.40 8.49
CA GLY A 359 -3.62 18.49 8.55
C GLY A 359 -3.66 19.44 7.34
N ASP A 360 -2.49 19.98 7.01
CA ASP A 360 -2.28 20.86 5.85
C ASP A 360 -2.02 20.08 4.57
N PHE A 361 -2.40 20.65 3.43
CA PHE A 361 -2.06 20.12 2.12
C PHE A 361 -1.30 21.18 1.31
N SER A 362 -0.04 20.88 0.94
CA SER A 362 0.82 21.76 0.14
C SER A 362 1.13 21.10 -1.20
N ILE A 363 0.90 21.82 -2.30
CA ILE A 363 1.22 21.41 -3.67
C ILE A 363 2.11 22.47 -4.31
N SER A 364 3.33 22.09 -4.66
CA SER A 364 4.29 22.93 -5.37
C SER A 364 4.78 22.34 -6.69
N GLY A 365 4.37 21.11 -7.02
CA GLY A 365 4.71 20.41 -8.26
C GLY A 365 3.77 19.25 -8.57
N GLY A 366 3.76 18.80 -9.84
CA GLY A 366 3.06 17.61 -10.28
C GLY A 366 1.60 17.80 -10.69
N TYR A 367 0.88 16.70 -10.77
CA TYR A 367 -0.54 16.64 -11.15
C TYR A 367 -1.33 15.98 -10.02
N PHE A 368 -2.38 16.63 -9.56
CA PHE A 368 -3.29 16.12 -8.55
C PHE A 368 -4.72 16.05 -9.09
N TYR A 369 -5.37 14.91 -8.90
CA TYR A 369 -6.76 14.68 -9.25
C TYR A 369 -7.47 13.95 -8.12
N THR A 370 -8.67 14.38 -7.77
CA THR A 370 -9.51 13.67 -6.83
C THR A 370 -10.98 13.72 -7.22
N TYR A 371 -11.69 12.62 -6.95
CA TYR A 371 -13.12 12.45 -7.24
C TYR A 371 -13.82 11.77 -6.07
N SER A 372 -15.05 12.18 -5.82
CA SER A 372 -15.98 11.47 -4.95
C SER A 372 -17.38 11.44 -5.55
N ARG A 373 -18.04 10.27 -5.50
CA ARG A 373 -19.39 10.11 -6.09
C ARG A 373 -20.46 10.93 -5.36
N LEU A 374 -20.45 10.95 -4.03
CA LEU A 374 -21.56 11.49 -3.22
C LEU A 374 -21.15 12.58 -2.23
N SER A 375 -19.88 12.93 -2.14
CA SER A 375 -19.40 13.93 -1.18
C SER A 375 -18.33 14.81 -1.80
N ASP A 376 -17.81 15.76 -1.01
CA ASP A 376 -16.67 16.55 -1.42
C ASP A 376 -15.47 15.65 -1.76
N PRO A 377 -14.85 15.82 -2.93
CA PRO A 377 -13.75 14.99 -3.35
C PRO A 377 -12.48 15.21 -2.51
N LEU A 378 -12.29 16.43 -1.99
CA LEU A 378 -11.16 16.83 -1.17
C LEU A 378 -11.67 17.46 0.14
N GLU A 379 -11.24 16.91 1.27
CA GLU A 379 -11.41 17.48 2.60
C GLU A 379 -10.05 17.73 3.21
N VAL A 380 -9.74 18.98 3.53
CA VAL A 380 -8.53 19.41 4.22
C VAL A 380 -8.96 20.18 5.46
N SER A 381 -8.61 19.67 6.65
CA SER A 381 -8.97 20.32 7.92
C SER A 381 -8.08 21.53 8.23
N GLY A 382 -6.83 21.48 7.77
CA GLY A 382 -5.88 22.58 7.84
C GLY A 382 -5.95 23.50 6.60
N THR A 383 -4.80 23.94 6.14
CA THR A 383 -4.65 24.88 5.02
C THR A 383 -4.33 24.15 3.73
N LEU A 384 -5.05 24.48 2.64
CA LEU A 384 -4.64 24.11 1.28
C LEU A 384 -3.74 25.20 0.70
N GLN A 385 -2.49 24.87 0.43
CA GLN A 385 -1.49 25.77 -0.19
C GLN A 385 -1.15 25.26 -1.59
N VAL A 386 -1.41 26.09 -2.59
CA VAL A 386 -1.07 25.81 -3.99
C VAL A 386 -0.09 26.86 -4.45
N ALA A 387 1.10 26.45 -4.92
CA ALA A 387 2.13 27.38 -5.36
C ALA A 387 1.67 28.25 -6.54
N SER A 388 2.25 29.42 -6.67
CA SER A 388 1.96 30.33 -7.79
C SER A 388 2.34 29.69 -9.12
N GLY A 389 1.46 29.82 -10.13
CA GLY A 389 1.64 29.18 -11.44
C GLY A 389 0.85 27.90 -11.60
N TYR A 390 0.37 27.28 -10.50
CA TYR A 390 -0.57 26.16 -10.58
C TYR A 390 -1.98 26.66 -10.89
N LYS A 391 -2.67 25.89 -11.72
CA LYS A 391 -4.09 26.14 -12.04
C LYS A 391 -4.94 25.13 -11.28
N THR A 392 -5.92 25.64 -10.56
CA THR A 392 -6.94 24.80 -9.93
C THR A 392 -8.14 24.71 -10.87
N TYR A 393 -8.52 23.49 -11.22
CA TYR A 393 -9.70 23.20 -12.02
C TYR A 393 -10.74 22.55 -11.12
N ASP A 394 -11.83 23.25 -10.89
CA ASP A 394 -13.01 22.70 -10.22
C ASP A 394 -14.06 22.35 -11.27
N LYS A 395 -14.31 21.06 -11.45
CA LYS A 395 -15.37 20.53 -12.34
C LYS A 395 -16.67 20.26 -11.60
N GLY A 396 -16.91 20.97 -10.53
CA GLY A 396 -18.06 20.84 -9.64
C GLY A 396 -17.68 20.21 -8.30
N ILE A 397 -18.69 19.93 -7.46
CA ILE A 397 -18.49 19.44 -6.09
C ILE A 397 -17.88 18.02 -6.01
N ARG A 398 -17.67 17.34 -7.13
CA ARG A 398 -17.25 15.94 -7.19
C ARG A 398 -15.85 15.71 -7.73
N VAL A 399 -15.25 16.69 -8.37
CA VAL A 399 -13.91 16.60 -8.99
C VAL A 399 -13.09 17.83 -8.69
N ILE A 400 -11.88 17.65 -8.21
CA ILE A 400 -10.86 18.71 -8.12
C ILE A 400 -9.62 18.24 -8.87
N THR A 401 -9.07 19.13 -9.69
CA THR A 401 -7.82 18.91 -10.43
C THR A 401 -6.92 20.12 -10.20
N ILE A 402 -5.68 19.86 -9.83
CA ILE A 402 -4.62 20.87 -9.68
C ILE A 402 -3.47 20.46 -10.58
N SER A 403 -3.05 21.34 -11.48
CA SER A 403 -1.96 21.07 -12.42
C SER A 403 -1.19 22.34 -12.73
N TYR A 404 0.10 22.18 -13.04
CA TYR A 404 0.98 23.25 -13.52
C TYR A 404 0.73 23.54 -15.00
#